data_87704b8f52db09e6e30f2336b439b3d5
#
_entry.id   87704b8f52db09e6e30f2336b439b3d5
#
_cell.length_a   1.000
_cell.length_b   1.000
_cell.length_c   1.000
_cell.angle_alpha   90.00
_cell.angle_beta   90.00
_cell.angle_gamma   90.00
#
_symmetry.space_group_name_H-M   'P 1'
#
loop_
_entity.id
_entity.type
_entity.pdbx_description
1 polymer ?
#
loop_
_entity_poly.entity_id
_entity_poly.type
_entity_poly.pdbx_seq_one_letter_code
_entity_poly.pdbx_strand_id
1 'polypeptide(L)'
;MKYTKKSRTEFATLNTSIALALQPFQVLLGFINRTIFIHLLGVTYLGLNNYLSSLVSILSLAELGVAGAMSYALYGPLGREEHGKINAFMILFKKLYRIIGFSIFILGAILSLFLPYMIKDYTVNSELYLIFFLFVFNSASSYFFSYKRTLLYVDQRNYVMTLIDFGLNTLRVCLQIGILFFTKNYIFYLLISIIMNFIGNIIMSQIVDRLYGYLFKNETTPINQEEKGKFIRNIKGNIVGSIGETIVFQTDSILMASFVSLAAIGIYGNYTYVLGFLSLILNTVINSVVSSVGNLVHSESTTVADMVKFLKKFQFITFSLIYFASLGYLMFIHPFMTIWLGESFSFNYTIEILIVLHFFLTFYRRPILTLISVYGLSYEQNKKTLAEIILNIILSLYFLAILDLGVSGILLGTICSTVLACTWYEPYSAFKYGLKASSKDFFKTLLQDFTVAGMSFLLLSLLDNLVLTQLDFIFGLIIKIVLYLTVLGSYVFLFRNHEGGKQIILMIQKVLKLKNKVVKI
;
A
#
# COMPACT_ATOMS: atom_id res chain seq x y z
N MET A 1 21.87 -5.06 29.30
CA MET A 1 21.40 -6.30 28.68
C MET A 1 22.48 -6.77 27.70
N LYS A 2 23.09 -7.94 27.90
CA LYS A 2 24.00 -8.54 26.91
C LYS A 2 23.15 -8.97 25.72
N TYR A 3 23.27 -8.26 24.60
CA TYR A 3 22.55 -8.60 23.38
C TYR A 3 23.17 -9.84 22.75
N THR A 4 22.50 -10.98 22.87
CA THR A 4 22.80 -12.16 22.06
C THR A 4 22.60 -11.79 20.60
N LYS A 5 23.65 -11.88 19.79
CA LYS A 5 23.57 -11.71 18.30
C LYS A 5 22.65 -12.80 17.78
N LYS A 6 21.37 -12.49 17.56
CA LYS A 6 20.45 -13.40 16.87
C LYS A 6 20.86 -13.53 15.40
N SER A 7 20.68 -14.70 14.82
CA SER A 7 20.91 -14.91 13.41
C SER A 7 19.91 -14.12 12.55
N ARG A 8 20.26 -13.81 11.31
CA ARG A 8 19.35 -13.11 10.36
C ARG A 8 18.02 -13.85 10.20
N THR A 9 18.05 -15.17 10.21
CA THR A 9 16.86 -16.03 10.12
C THR A 9 15.98 -15.91 11.36
N GLU A 10 16.57 -15.85 12.56
CA GLU A 10 15.83 -15.64 13.80
C GLU A 10 15.14 -14.27 13.85
N PHE A 11 15.81 -13.20 13.38
CA PHE A 11 15.18 -11.90 13.26
C PHE A 11 14.03 -11.90 12.25
N ALA A 12 14.23 -12.50 11.08
CA ALA A 12 13.18 -12.61 10.07
C ALA A 12 11.96 -13.37 10.60
N THR A 13 12.16 -14.50 11.27
CA THR A 13 11.08 -15.30 11.88
C THR A 13 10.36 -14.48 12.96
N LEU A 14 11.09 -13.79 13.83
CA LEU A 14 10.51 -12.97 14.90
C LEU A 14 9.69 -11.82 14.35
N ASN A 15 10.23 -11.09 13.37
CA ASN A 15 9.54 -9.98 12.70
C ASN A 15 8.22 -10.44 12.07
N THR A 16 8.26 -11.56 11.33
CA THR A 16 7.08 -12.11 10.65
C THR A 16 6.05 -12.63 11.65
N SER A 17 6.48 -13.36 12.68
CA SER A 17 5.56 -13.93 13.69
C SER A 17 4.83 -12.84 14.47
N ILE A 18 5.55 -11.79 14.90
CA ILE A 18 4.93 -10.68 15.63
C ILE A 18 3.99 -9.90 14.74
N ALA A 19 4.39 -9.58 13.49
CA ALA A 19 3.53 -8.88 12.55
C ALA A 19 2.23 -9.67 12.29
N LEU A 20 2.32 -10.95 12.00
CA LEU A 20 1.15 -11.81 11.75
C LEU A 20 0.25 -11.96 12.98
N ALA A 21 0.80 -12.03 14.18
CA ALA A 21 0.03 -12.14 15.42
C ALA A 21 -0.75 -10.85 15.73
N LEU A 22 -0.15 -9.68 15.51
CA LEU A 22 -0.75 -8.39 15.87
C LEU A 22 -1.68 -7.83 14.78
N GLN A 23 -1.50 -8.23 13.53
CA GLN A 23 -2.25 -7.70 12.40
C GLN A 23 -3.77 -7.86 12.51
N PRO A 24 -4.36 -9.01 12.90
CA PRO A 24 -5.81 -9.14 13.06
C PRO A 24 -6.38 -8.15 14.10
N PHE A 25 -5.64 -7.92 15.19
CA PHE A 25 -6.06 -6.96 16.22
C PHE A 25 -6.04 -5.52 15.70
N GLN A 26 -5.02 -5.14 14.92
CA GLN A 26 -4.95 -3.81 14.31
C GLN A 26 -6.12 -3.59 13.35
N VAL A 27 -6.44 -4.60 12.56
CA VAL A 27 -7.58 -4.60 11.64
C VAL A 27 -8.89 -4.36 12.40
N LEU A 28 -9.12 -5.14 13.45
CA LEU A 28 -10.33 -5.03 14.26
C LEU A 28 -10.47 -3.66 14.94
N LEU A 29 -9.40 -3.18 15.54
CA LEU A 29 -9.33 -1.84 16.13
C LEU A 29 -9.62 -0.74 15.10
N GLY A 30 -9.07 -0.87 13.89
CA GLY A 30 -9.32 0.07 12.81
C GLY A 30 -10.78 0.07 12.36
N PHE A 31 -11.42 -1.09 12.25
CA PHE A 31 -12.87 -1.20 11.97
C PHE A 31 -13.71 -0.53 13.05
N ILE A 32 -13.46 -0.83 14.31
CA ILE A 32 -14.18 -0.24 15.43
C ILE A 32 -14.04 1.29 15.43
N ASN A 33 -12.80 1.79 15.32
CA ASN A 33 -12.55 3.22 15.29
C ASN A 33 -13.26 3.92 14.12
N ARG A 34 -13.20 3.31 12.92
CA ARG A 34 -13.84 3.86 11.72
C ARG A 34 -15.36 3.87 11.81
N THR A 35 -15.94 2.81 12.34
CA THR A 35 -17.39 2.71 12.57
C THR A 35 -17.86 3.81 13.52
N ILE A 36 -17.19 3.96 14.67
CA ILE A 36 -17.55 4.98 15.66
C ILE A 36 -17.34 6.39 15.09
N PHE A 37 -16.25 6.60 14.36
CA PHE A 37 -15.96 7.86 13.68
C PHE A 37 -17.09 8.27 12.73
N ILE A 38 -17.54 7.36 11.86
CA ILE A 38 -18.60 7.63 10.88
C ILE A 38 -19.93 7.92 11.59
N HIS A 39 -20.29 7.14 12.61
CA HIS A 39 -21.55 7.33 13.35
C HIS A 39 -21.58 8.65 14.14
N LEU A 40 -20.47 9.12 14.67
CA LEU A 40 -20.43 10.32 15.52
C LEU A 40 -20.11 11.61 14.76
N LEU A 41 -19.28 11.55 13.71
CA LEU A 41 -18.84 12.70 12.95
C LEU A 41 -19.39 12.75 11.53
N GLY A 42 -19.80 11.62 10.98
CA GLY A 42 -20.31 11.50 9.62
C GLY A 42 -19.21 11.21 8.57
N VAL A 43 -19.69 10.85 7.37
CA VAL A 43 -18.82 10.44 6.25
C VAL A 43 -18.06 11.62 5.65
N THR A 44 -18.58 12.83 5.73
CA THR A 44 -17.93 14.03 5.20
C THR A 44 -16.62 14.34 5.92
N TYR A 45 -16.58 14.23 7.25
CA TYR A 45 -15.33 14.34 8.01
C TYR A 45 -14.35 13.21 7.71
N LEU A 46 -14.85 12.00 7.42
CA LEU A 46 -13.98 10.92 6.96
C LEU A 46 -13.38 11.24 5.59
N GLY A 47 -14.18 11.78 4.68
CA GLY A 47 -13.72 12.26 3.37
C GLY A 47 -12.69 13.37 3.50
N LEU A 48 -12.94 14.34 4.38
CA LEU A 48 -12.01 15.43 4.68
C LEU A 48 -10.67 14.86 5.21
N ASN A 49 -10.73 13.90 6.13
CA ASN A 49 -9.54 13.23 6.66
C ASN A 49 -8.72 12.55 5.56
N ASN A 50 -9.38 11.80 4.66
CA ASN A 50 -8.72 11.12 3.55
C ASN A 50 -8.15 12.13 2.55
N TYR A 51 -8.90 13.17 2.20
CA TYR A 51 -8.47 14.23 1.29
C TYR A 51 -7.24 14.97 1.82
N LEU A 52 -7.27 15.45 3.07
CA LEU A 52 -6.14 16.16 3.67
C LEU A 52 -4.90 15.24 3.83
N SER A 53 -5.12 13.95 4.12
CA SER A 53 -4.05 12.95 4.12
C SER A 53 -3.41 12.82 2.73
N SER A 54 -4.22 12.84 1.65
CA SER A 54 -3.73 12.79 0.27
C SER A 54 -2.93 14.02 -0.11
N LEU A 55 -3.39 15.23 0.27
CA LEU A 55 -2.65 16.47 0.06
C LEU A 55 -1.29 16.44 0.76
N VAL A 56 -1.27 16.04 2.04
CA VAL A 56 -0.03 15.95 2.81
C VAL A 56 0.91 14.87 2.27
N SER A 57 0.39 13.77 1.74
CA SER A 57 1.19 12.74 1.07
C SER A 57 1.90 13.29 -0.18
N ILE A 58 1.24 14.16 -0.95
CA ILE A 58 1.89 14.87 -2.08
C ILE A 58 2.96 15.84 -1.58
N LEU A 59 2.71 16.59 -0.50
CA LEU A 59 3.74 17.45 0.10
C LEU A 59 4.97 16.67 0.56
N SER A 60 4.77 15.40 0.94
CA SER A 60 5.84 14.50 1.40
C SER A 60 6.60 13.81 0.26
N LEU A 61 6.34 14.13 -1.01
CA LEU A 61 7.06 13.58 -2.18
C LEU A 61 8.57 13.77 -2.09
N ALA A 62 9.03 14.82 -1.42
CA ALA A 62 10.45 15.10 -1.20
C ALA A 62 11.19 13.99 -0.41
N GLU A 63 10.48 13.18 0.38
CA GLU A 63 11.03 12.02 1.10
C GLU A 63 11.22 10.80 0.21
N LEU A 64 10.39 10.67 -0.83
CA LEU A 64 10.37 9.51 -1.70
C LEU A 64 11.74 9.32 -2.36
N GLY A 65 12.34 8.17 -2.15
CA GLY A 65 13.71 7.88 -2.59
C GLY A 65 14.79 8.11 -1.54
N VAL A 66 14.58 8.98 -0.54
CA VAL A 66 15.57 9.23 0.52
C VAL A 66 15.63 8.04 1.48
N ALA A 67 14.50 7.52 1.94
CA ALA A 67 14.46 6.40 2.89
C ALA A 67 15.14 5.13 2.34
N GLY A 68 14.91 4.78 1.08
CA GLY A 68 15.57 3.67 0.41
C GLY A 68 17.08 3.86 0.26
N ALA A 69 17.50 5.06 -0.12
CA ALA A 69 18.92 5.42 -0.25
C ALA A 69 19.64 5.39 1.12
N MET A 70 18.95 5.85 2.18
CA MET A 70 19.45 5.78 3.57
C MET A 70 19.68 4.34 4.01
N SER A 71 18.70 3.47 3.78
CA SER A 71 18.82 2.04 4.10
C SER A 71 20.01 1.41 3.38
N TYR A 72 20.16 1.68 2.07
CA TYR A 72 21.27 1.20 1.27
C TYR A 72 22.63 1.67 1.82
N ALA A 73 22.74 2.97 2.18
CA ALA A 73 23.97 3.55 2.71
C ALA A 73 24.40 2.94 4.06
N LEU A 74 23.47 2.45 4.87
CA LEU A 74 23.74 1.89 6.20
C LEU A 74 24.08 0.40 6.18
N TYR A 75 23.68 -0.39 5.15
CA TYR A 75 23.92 -1.84 5.15
C TYR A 75 25.41 -2.21 5.27
N GLY A 76 26.27 -1.54 4.52
CA GLY A 76 27.71 -1.81 4.56
C GLY A 76 28.36 -1.47 5.91
N PRO A 77 28.25 -0.21 6.37
CA PRO A 77 28.79 0.20 7.67
C PRO A 77 28.24 -0.62 8.85
N LEU A 78 26.96 -0.95 8.85
CA LEU A 78 26.35 -1.79 9.91
C LEU A 78 26.91 -3.22 9.89
N GLY A 79 27.07 -3.82 8.70
CA GLY A 79 27.62 -5.15 8.55
C GLY A 79 29.07 -5.26 8.99
N ARG A 80 29.84 -4.16 8.88
CA ARG A 80 31.25 -4.06 9.31
C ARG A 80 31.46 -3.42 10.68
N GLU A 81 30.37 -3.08 11.40
CA GLU A 81 30.39 -2.41 12.71
C GLU A 81 31.19 -1.09 12.70
N GLU A 82 31.17 -0.35 11.57
CA GLU A 82 31.87 0.92 11.37
C GLU A 82 31.09 2.08 12.06
N HIS A 83 31.13 2.14 13.40
CA HIS A 83 30.33 3.08 14.20
C HIS A 83 30.53 4.55 13.81
N GLY A 84 31.77 4.97 13.48
CA GLY A 84 32.06 6.34 13.03
C GLY A 84 31.35 6.70 11.72
N LYS A 85 31.28 5.76 10.74
CA LYS A 85 30.54 5.98 9.48
C LYS A 85 29.03 5.97 9.69
N ILE A 86 28.52 5.03 10.51
CA ILE A 86 27.10 5.02 10.86
C ILE A 86 26.69 6.37 11.44
N ASN A 87 27.50 6.89 12.38
CA ASN A 87 27.25 8.18 13.00
C ASN A 87 27.27 9.34 12.01
N ALA A 88 28.23 9.37 11.07
CA ALA A 88 28.30 10.37 10.02
C ALA A 88 27.05 10.34 9.09
N PHE A 89 26.60 9.15 8.67
CA PHE A 89 25.36 9.02 7.90
C PHE A 89 24.14 9.46 8.70
N MET A 90 24.02 9.09 9.96
CA MET A 90 22.87 9.48 10.80
C MET A 90 22.79 11.00 11.02
N ILE A 91 23.95 11.69 11.10
CA ILE A 91 24.00 13.16 11.14
C ILE A 91 23.53 13.76 9.81
N LEU A 92 23.97 13.19 8.67
CA LEU A 92 23.52 13.60 7.35
C LEU A 92 22.00 13.42 7.21
N PHE A 93 21.45 12.27 7.61
CA PHE A 93 20.02 11.96 7.58
C PHE A 93 19.20 12.91 8.44
N LYS A 94 19.67 13.20 9.65
CA LYS A 94 19.05 14.20 10.53
C LYS A 94 18.95 15.56 9.84
N LYS A 95 19.97 15.99 9.12
CA LYS A 95 19.96 17.25 8.37
C LYS A 95 18.97 17.22 7.21
N LEU A 96 18.98 16.14 6.42
CA LEU A 96 18.06 15.97 5.29
C LEU A 96 16.59 15.94 5.75
N TYR A 97 16.28 15.18 6.79
CA TYR A 97 14.91 15.07 7.30
C TYR A 97 14.41 16.38 7.92
N ARG A 98 15.29 17.18 8.52
CA ARG A 98 14.92 18.54 8.93
C ARG A 98 14.56 19.42 7.74
N ILE A 99 15.35 19.38 6.67
CA ILE A 99 15.05 20.13 5.44
C ILE A 99 13.69 19.69 4.88
N ILE A 100 13.42 18.38 4.80
CA ILE A 100 12.14 17.85 4.33
C ILE A 100 10.98 18.35 5.21
N GLY A 101 11.10 18.24 6.54
CA GLY A 101 10.07 18.72 7.46
C GLY A 101 9.76 20.22 7.29
N PHE A 102 10.78 21.07 7.19
CA PHE A 102 10.58 22.50 6.90
C PHE A 102 9.99 22.76 5.52
N SER A 103 10.42 21.99 4.50
CA SER A 103 9.85 22.10 3.15
C SER A 103 8.35 21.78 3.14
N ILE A 104 7.91 20.77 3.88
CA ILE A 104 6.49 20.42 4.02
C ILE A 104 5.70 21.56 4.65
N PHE A 105 6.26 22.23 5.67
CA PHE A 105 5.61 23.43 6.25
C PHE A 105 5.44 24.56 5.24
N ILE A 106 6.52 24.89 4.51
CA ILE A 106 6.49 25.98 3.52
C ILE A 106 5.52 25.65 2.39
N LEU A 107 5.63 24.45 1.83
CA LEU A 107 4.74 23.98 0.75
C LEU A 107 3.29 23.88 1.24
N GLY A 108 3.06 23.45 2.48
CA GLY A 108 1.75 23.44 3.10
C GLY A 108 1.17 24.85 3.24
N ALA A 109 1.97 25.82 3.68
CA ALA A 109 1.54 27.21 3.74
C ALA A 109 1.16 27.77 2.34
N ILE A 110 1.93 27.46 1.31
CA ILE A 110 1.61 27.83 -0.07
C ILE A 110 0.32 27.13 -0.53
N LEU A 111 0.19 25.83 -0.28
CA LEU A 111 -0.99 25.06 -0.69
C LEU A 111 -2.27 25.53 0.01
N SER A 112 -2.18 26.04 1.24
CA SER A 112 -3.34 26.58 1.96
C SER A 112 -4.05 27.72 1.21
N LEU A 113 -3.33 28.49 0.38
CA LEU A 113 -3.90 29.56 -0.44
C LEU A 113 -4.83 29.03 -1.55
N PHE A 114 -4.64 27.77 -1.95
CA PHE A 114 -5.42 27.12 -3.00
C PHE A 114 -6.59 26.30 -2.47
N LEU A 115 -6.68 26.03 -1.16
CA LEU A 115 -7.77 25.24 -0.57
C LEU A 115 -9.17 25.66 -0.99
N PRO A 116 -9.49 26.98 -1.11
CA PRO A 116 -10.83 27.42 -1.54
C PRO A 116 -11.23 26.96 -2.94
N TYR A 117 -10.25 26.71 -3.79
CA TYR A 117 -10.47 26.29 -5.18
C TYR A 117 -10.45 24.77 -5.37
N MET A 118 -10.08 24.02 -4.33
CA MET A 118 -9.83 22.59 -4.42
C MET A 118 -10.94 21.72 -3.81
N ILE A 119 -11.97 22.32 -3.21
CA ILE A 119 -13.07 21.59 -2.56
C ILE A 119 -14.39 22.18 -3.05
N LYS A 120 -15.22 21.33 -3.69
CA LYS A 120 -16.46 21.76 -4.32
C LYS A 120 -17.59 22.06 -3.32
N ASP A 121 -17.87 21.12 -2.41
CA ASP A 121 -19.08 21.13 -1.57
C ASP A 121 -18.80 21.38 -0.09
N TYR A 122 -17.74 22.14 0.22
CA TYR A 122 -17.39 22.45 1.60
C TYR A 122 -17.03 23.93 1.76
N THR A 123 -17.68 24.58 2.70
CA THR A 123 -17.39 26.00 2.98
C THR A 123 -16.01 26.13 3.62
N VAL A 124 -15.11 26.83 2.93
CA VAL A 124 -13.77 27.10 3.46
C VAL A 124 -13.87 28.16 4.54
N ASN A 125 -13.74 27.71 5.77
CA ASN A 125 -13.80 28.55 6.98
C ASN A 125 -12.47 28.44 7.76
N SER A 126 -12.35 29.18 8.85
CA SER A 126 -11.18 29.13 9.73
C SER A 126 -10.92 27.75 10.34
N GLU A 127 -11.97 26.95 10.54
CA GLU A 127 -11.86 25.58 11.04
C GLU A 127 -11.13 24.67 10.04
N LEU A 128 -11.46 24.75 8.74
CA LEU A 128 -10.77 23.98 7.70
C LEU A 128 -9.28 24.30 7.65
N TYR A 129 -8.92 25.60 7.72
CA TYR A 129 -7.51 25.99 7.76
C TYR A 129 -6.80 25.43 8.99
N LEU A 130 -7.44 25.49 10.17
CA LEU A 130 -6.90 24.91 11.39
C LEU A 130 -6.66 23.41 11.21
N ILE A 131 -7.65 22.67 10.73
CA ILE A 131 -7.56 21.23 10.48
C ILE A 131 -6.40 20.92 9.49
N PHE A 132 -6.34 21.68 8.39
CA PHE A 132 -5.28 21.51 7.39
C PHE A 132 -3.88 21.73 8.00
N PHE A 133 -3.69 22.83 8.74
CA PHE A 133 -2.41 23.09 9.40
C PHE A 133 -2.06 22.06 10.48
N LEU A 134 -3.03 21.48 11.16
CA LEU A 134 -2.81 20.34 12.07
C LEU A 134 -2.29 19.11 11.32
N PHE A 135 -2.81 18.81 10.11
CA PHE A 135 -2.28 17.74 9.25
C PHE A 135 -0.85 18.01 8.79
N VAL A 136 -0.59 19.23 8.30
CA VAL A 136 0.76 19.65 7.89
C VAL A 136 1.73 19.55 9.07
N PHE A 137 1.34 20.04 10.26
CA PHE A 137 2.14 19.95 11.48
C PHE A 137 2.42 18.49 11.86
N ASN A 138 1.41 17.64 11.87
CA ASN A 138 1.56 16.23 12.19
C ASN A 138 2.56 15.53 11.26
N SER A 139 2.46 15.78 9.97
CA SER A 139 3.40 15.24 8.99
C SER A 139 4.80 15.80 9.18
N ALA A 140 4.95 17.12 9.12
CA ALA A 140 6.25 17.77 9.20
C ALA A 140 7.00 17.46 10.50
N SER A 141 6.30 17.42 11.65
CA SER A 141 6.89 17.12 12.95
C SER A 141 7.45 15.70 13.04
N SER A 142 6.84 14.74 12.34
CA SER A 142 7.31 13.35 12.33
C SER A 142 8.71 13.21 11.74
N TYR A 143 9.08 14.05 10.77
CA TYR A 143 10.40 14.00 10.11
C TYR A 143 11.57 14.36 11.03
N PHE A 144 11.34 15.11 12.08
CA PHE A 144 12.41 15.44 13.02
C PHE A 144 12.95 14.23 13.80
N PHE A 145 12.20 13.14 13.86
CA PHE A 145 12.53 11.94 14.64
C PHE A 145 12.63 10.67 13.80
N SER A 146 11.86 10.56 12.69
CA SER A 146 11.67 9.32 11.93
C SER A 146 12.94 8.77 11.27
N TYR A 147 13.95 9.61 10.98
CA TYR A 147 15.23 9.17 10.41
C TYR A 147 15.93 8.08 11.25
N LYS A 148 15.70 8.04 12.57
CA LYS A 148 16.27 7.03 13.46
C LYS A 148 15.66 5.63 13.26
N ARG A 149 14.40 5.55 12.82
CA ARG A 149 13.72 4.28 12.53
C ARG A 149 14.43 3.48 11.44
N THR A 150 15.07 4.16 10.47
CA THR A 150 15.84 3.52 9.41
C THR A 150 16.94 2.61 9.95
N LEU A 151 17.57 2.98 11.07
CA LEU A 151 18.62 2.16 11.69
C LEU A 151 18.06 0.83 12.22
N LEU A 152 16.89 0.83 12.88
CA LEU A 152 16.21 -0.39 13.33
C LEU A 152 15.79 -1.26 12.14
N TYR A 153 15.33 -0.64 11.06
CA TYR A 153 14.95 -1.33 9.83
C TYR A 153 16.14 -2.07 9.22
N VAL A 154 17.27 -1.39 9.03
CA VAL A 154 18.50 -1.95 8.45
C VAL A 154 19.12 -3.03 9.35
N ASP A 155 19.04 -2.86 10.68
CA ASP A 155 19.49 -3.84 11.67
C ASP A 155 18.50 -5.01 11.88
N GLN A 156 17.46 -5.10 11.04
CA GLN A 156 16.44 -6.16 11.06
C GLN A 156 15.63 -6.25 12.37
N ARG A 157 15.59 -5.18 13.16
CA ARG A 157 14.84 -5.10 14.43
C ARG A 157 13.44 -4.52 14.27
N ASN A 158 12.76 -4.84 13.17
CA ASN A 158 11.42 -4.36 12.87
C ASN A 158 10.39 -4.75 13.94
N TYR A 159 10.60 -5.89 14.61
CA TYR A 159 9.71 -6.34 15.70
C TYR A 159 9.61 -5.30 16.84
N VAL A 160 10.68 -4.55 17.11
CA VAL A 160 10.67 -3.48 18.13
C VAL A 160 9.72 -2.37 17.69
N MET A 161 9.84 -1.92 16.43
CA MET A 161 8.93 -0.92 15.87
C MET A 161 7.48 -1.40 15.88
N THR A 162 7.24 -2.62 15.41
CA THR A 162 5.89 -3.20 15.33
C THR A 162 5.21 -3.29 16.69
N LEU A 163 5.91 -3.71 17.74
CA LEU A 163 5.36 -3.81 19.10
C LEU A 163 5.01 -2.45 19.69
N ILE A 164 5.91 -1.47 19.53
CA ILE A 164 5.71 -0.11 20.05
C ILE A 164 4.58 0.58 19.29
N ASP A 165 4.61 0.53 17.95
CA ASP A 165 3.59 1.14 17.11
C ASP A 165 2.22 0.51 17.38
N PHE A 166 2.14 -0.81 17.63
CA PHE A 166 0.91 -1.49 18.01
C PHE A 166 0.36 -0.97 19.36
N GLY A 167 1.19 -0.91 20.38
CA GLY A 167 0.77 -0.44 21.70
C GLY A 167 0.29 1.02 21.68
N LEU A 168 1.04 1.89 21.01
CA LEU A 168 0.70 3.31 20.88
C LEU A 168 -0.52 3.54 20.00
N ASN A 169 -0.69 2.75 18.91
CA ASN A 169 -1.87 2.82 18.07
C ASN A 169 -3.12 2.36 18.82
N THR A 170 -3.02 1.28 19.61
CA THR A 170 -4.12 0.81 20.46
C THR A 170 -4.55 1.88 21.45
N LEU A 171 -3.58 2.47 22.17
CA LEU A 171 -3.84 3.56 23.11
C LEU A 171 -4.46 4.78 22.40
N ARG A 172 -3.94 5.15 21.25
CA ARG A 172 -4.49 6.24 20.43
C ARG A 172 -5.95 5.99 20.07
N VAL A 173 -6.28 4.80 19.58
CA VAL A 173 -7.66 4.45 19.20
C VAL A 173 -8.58 4.49 20.42
N CYS A 174 -8.17 3.95 21.55
CA CYS A 174 -8.96 4.01 22.78
C CYS A 174 -9.23 5.46 23.23
N LEU A 175 -8.21 6.31 23.20
CA LEU A 175 -8.35 7.74 23.56
C LEU A 175 -9.23 8.48 22.54
N GLN A 176 -9.08 8.21 21.25
CA GLN A 176 -9.89 8.80 20.19
C GLN A 176 -11.36 8.42 20.32
N ILE A 177 -11.66 7.15 20.56
CA ILE A 177 -13.03 6.69 20.82
C ILE A 177 -13.59 7.39 22.05
N GLY A 178 -12.84 7.41 23.15
CA GLY A 178 -13.26 8.09 24.38
C GLY A 178 -13.60 9.56 24.15
N ILE A 179 -12.70 10.32 23.52
CA ILE A 179 -12.94 11.75 23.30
C ILE A 179 -14.11 12.00 22.33
N LEU A 180 -14.32 11.14 21.33
CA LEU A 180 -15.44 11.27 20.42
C LEU A 180 -16.79 11.09 21.12
N PHE A 181 -16.90 10.15 22.04
CA PHE A 181 -18.13 9.98 22.83
C PHE A 181 -18.46 11.20 23.69
N PHE A 182 -17.44 11.87 24.25
CA PHE A 182 -17.64 13.03 25.12
C PHE A 182 -17.84 14.34 24.35
N THR A 183 -17.11 14.54 23.23
CA THR A 183 -17.03 15.85 22.58
C THR A 183 -17.70 15.92 21.22
N LYS A 184 -17.81 14.79 20.51
CA LYS A 184 -18.23 14.72 19.10
C LYS A 184 -17.53 15.75 18.21
N ASN A 185 -16.27 16.05 18.53
CA ASN A 185 -15.48 17.09 17.86
C ASN A 185 -14.26 16.51 17.16
N TYR A 186 -14.16 16.80 15.85
CA TYR A 186 -13.10 16.28 14.99
C TYR A 186 -11.71 16.83 15.34
N ILE A 187 -11.63 18.09 15.80
CA ILE A 187 -10.34 18.71 16.17
C ILE A 187 -9.71 17.98 17.34
N PHE A 188 -10.48 17.65 18.39
CA PHE A 188 -9.96 16.88 19.51
C PHE A 188 -9.50 15.48 19.12
N TYR A 189 -10.24 14.83 18.21
CA TYR A 189 -9.83 13.54 17.62
C TYR A 189 -8.47 13.64 16.92
N LEU A 190 -8.25 14.71 16.12
CA LEU A 190 -6.97 14.97 15.44
C LEU A 190 -5.85 15.29 16.45
N LEU A 191 -6.10 16.10 17.46
CA LEU A 191 -5.12 16.45 18.48
C LEU A 191 -4.58 15.21 19.19
N ILE A 192 -5.44 14.24 19.53
CA ILE A 192 -5.00 12.96 20.07
C ILE A 192 -4.07 12.23 19.09
N SER A 193 -4.41 12.20 17.80
CA SER A 193 -3.53 11.60 16.79
C SER A 193 -2.16 12.26 16.77
N ILE A 194 -2.09 13.58 16.79
CA ILE A 194 -0.85 14.35 16.75
C ILE A 194 -0.02 14.10 18.00
N ILE A 195 -0.64 14.19 19.18
CA ILE A 195 0.02 13.97 20.46
C ILE A 195 0.61 12.55 20.54
N MET A 196 -0.19 11.53 20.17
CA MET A 196 0.25 10.14 20.21
C MET A 196 1.34 9.84 19.18
N ASN A 197 1.27 10.45 17.99
CA ASN A 197 2.33 10.34 16.99
C ASN A 197 3.63 10.99 17.48
N PHE A 198 3.55 12.16 18.10
CA PHE A 198 4.71 12.86 18.67
C PHE A 198 5.35 12.06 19.82
N ILE A 199 4.54 11.56 20.75
CA ILE A 199 4.99 10.68 21.85
C ILE A 199 5.66 9.43 21.27
N GLY A 200 5.04 8.80 20.27
CA GLY A 200 5.58 7.60 19.61
C GLY A 200 6.94 7.84 18.97
N ASN A 201 7.11 8.96 18.31
CA ASN A 201 8.38 9.35 17.71
C ASN A 201 9.47 9.63 18.75
N ILE A 202 9.13 10.25 19.87
CA ILE A 202 10.05 10.45 20.99
C ILE A 202 10.47 9.11 21.60
N ILE A 203 9.51 8.25 21.95
CA ILE A 203 9.77 6.94 22.53
C ILE A 203 10.68 6.13 21.59
N MET A 204 10.37 6.10 20.29
CA MET A 204 11.18 5.40 19.30
C MET A 204 12.59 5.97 19.22
N SER A 205 12.72 7.30 19.20
CA SER A 205 14.02 7.98 19.22
C SER A 205 14.86 7.60 20.43
N GLN A 206 14.27 7.59 21.64
CA GLN A 206 14.96 7.22 22.88
C GLN A 206 15.37 5.74 22.91
N ILE A 207 14.54 4.85 22.34
CA ILE A 207 14.87 3.43 22.23
C ILE A 207 16.06 3.23 21.32
N VAL A 208 16.09 3.90 20.16
CA VAL A 208 17.25 3.87 19.26
C VAL A 208 18.51 4.38 19.96
N ASP A 209 18.44 5.50 20.67
CA ASP A 209 19.59 6.06 21.38
C ASP A 209 20.12 5.12 22.49
N ARG A 210 19.21 4.36 23.14
CA ARG A 210 19.61 3.35 24.13
C ARG A 210 20.21 2.10 23.50
N LEU A 211 19.67 1.67 22.35
CA LEU A 211 20.15 0.48 21.64
C LEU A 211 21.51 0.72 20.96
N TYR A 212 21.71 1.92 20.43
CA TYR A 212 22.91 2.32 19.70
C TYR A 212 23.63 3.46 20.44
N GLY A 213 24.11 3.16 21.66
CA GLY A 213 24.70 4.13 22.55
C GLY A 213 25.97 4.85 22.03
N TYR A 214 26.45 4.48 20.84
CA TYR A 214 27.53 5.18 20.14
C TYR A 214 27.03 6.31 19.24
N LEU A 215 25.71 6.41 18.98
CA LEU A 215 25.15 7.47 18.14
C LEU A 215 25.39 8.86 18.75
N PHE A 216 25.79 9.79 17.89
CA PHE A 216 26.06 11.19 18.24
C PHE A 216 27.16 11.41 19.30
N LYS A 217 27.93 10.37 19.62
CA LYS A 217 29.22 10.52 20.32
C LYS A 217 30.24 11.08 19.32
N ASN A 218 31.23 11.81 19.79
CA ASN A 218 32.13 12.66 18.99
C ASN A 218 33.01 11.93 17.94
N GLU A 219 32.88 10.62 17.76
CA GLU A 219 33.61 9.85 16.77
C GLU A 219 32.84 9.77 15.46
N THR A 220 33.18 10.60 14.50
CA THR A 220 32.66 10.52 13.14
C THR A 220 33.80 10.25 12.14
N THR A 221 33.62 9.23 11.31
CA THR A 221 34.51 9.02 10.17
C THR A 221 33.91 9.75 8.95
N PRO A 222 34.65 10.64 8.27
CA PRO A 222 34.12 11.37 7.13
C PRO A 222 33.59 10.45 6.05
N ILE A 223 32.42 10.77 5.49
CA ILE A 223 31.87 10.09 4.31
C ILE A 223 32.70 10.54 3.11
N ASN A 224 33.29 9.60 2.38
CA ASN A 224 34.08 9.93 1.20
C ASN A 224 33.19 10.42 0.03
N GLN A 225 33.83 11.09 -0.97
CA GLN A 225 33.12 11.67 -2.11
C GLN A 225 32.41 10.60 -2.95
N GLU A 226 32.95 9.40 -3.04
CA GLU A 226 32.37 8.29 -3.79
C GLU A 226 31.10 7.76 -3.11
N GLU A 227 31.13 7.55 -1.78
CA GLU A 227 29.98 7.12 -0.98
C GLU A 227 28.84 8.15 -1.06
N LYS A 228 29.18 9.44 -0.97
CA LYS A 228 28.24 10.54 -1.13
C LYS A 228 27.63 10.58 -2.54
N GLY A 229 28.44 10.36 -3.56
CA GLY A 229 28.00 10.28 -4.95
C GLY A 229 27.03 9.10 -5.19
N LYS A 230 27.34 7.92 -4.63
CA LYS A 230 26.46 6.74 -4.67
C LYS A 230 25.13 7.01 -3.97
N PHE A 231 25.16 7.64 -2.80
CA PHE A 231 23.96 7.99 -2.05
C PHE A 231 23.04 8.93 -2.85
N ILE A 232 23.59 10.01 -3.42
CA ILE A 232 22.81 10.98 -4.23
C ILE A 232 22.25 10.30 -5.49
N ARG A 233 23.04 9.42 -6.15
CA ARG A 233 22.58 8.67 -7.32
C ARG A 233 21.40 7.75 -6.98
N ASN A 234 21.45 7.06 -5.85
CA ASN A 234 20.36 6.22 -5.38
C ASN A 234 19.08 7.02 -5.07
N ILE A 235 19.20 8.21 -4.47
CA ILE A 235 18.07 9.12 -4.28
C ILE A 235 17.44 9.46 -5.63
N LYS A 236 18.25 9.94 -6.59
CA LYS A 236 17.76 10.32 -7.94
C LYS A 236 17.10 9.15 -8.68
N GLY A 237 17.65 7.94 -8.54
CA GLY A 237 17.10 6.75 -9.19
C GLY A 237 15.72 6.33 -8.64
N ASN A 238 15.51 6.46 -7.34
CA ASN A 238 14.26 6.03 -6.69
C ASN A 238 13.14 7.08 -6.78
N ILE A 239 13.50 8.36 -6.94
CA ILE A 239 12.54 9.48 -6.87
C ILE A 239 11.43 9.36 -7.92
N VAL A 240 11.77 9.14 -9.18
CA VAL A 240 10.80 9.18 -10.29
C VAL A 240 9.73 8.10 -10.16
N GLY A 241 10.12 6.87 -9.82
CA GLY A 241 9.17 5.78 -9.62
C GLY A 241 8.23 6.02 -8.45
N SER A 242 8.78 6.44 -7.31
CA SER A 242 7.99 6.69 -6.10
C SER A 242 7.07 7.90 -6.22
N ILE A 243 7.52 8.97 -6.88
CA ILE A 243 6.69 10.15 -7.19
C ILE A 243 5.51 9.73 -8.07
N GLY A 244 5.76 8.93 -9.13
CA GLY A 244 4.72 8.51 -10.04
C GLY A 244 3.60 7.73 -9.35
N GLU A 245 3.96 6.72 -8.59
CA GLU A 245 2.99 5.92 -7.84
C GLU A 245 2.17 6.81 -6.87
N THR A 246 2.83 7.68 -6.12
CA THR A 246 2.13 8.55 -5.17
C THR A 246 1.21 9.54 -5.87
N ILE A 247 1.63 10.18 -6.97
CA ILE A 247 0.78 11.13 -7.70
C ILE A 247 -0.48 10.42 -8.19
N VAL A 248 -0.36 9.29 -8.88
CA VAL A 248 -1.53 8.56 -9.41
C VAL A 248 -2.52 8.21 -8.30
N PHE A 249 -2.05 7.65 -7.17
CA PHE A 249 -2.94 7.29 -6.07
C PHE A 249 -3.58 8.48 -5.34
N GLN A 250 -2.86 9.58 -5.17
CA GLN A 250 -3.39 10.73 -4.42
C GLN A 250 -4.24 11.66 -5.28
N THR A 251 -4.00 11.68 -6.60
CA THR A 251 -4.77 12.52 -7.54
C THR A 251 -6.25 12.14 -7.55
N ASP A 252 -6.60 10.87 -7.42
CA ASP A 252 -7.98 10.41 -7.36
C ASP A 252 -8.77 11.11 -6.23
N SER A 253 -8.19 11.17 -5.02
CA SER A 253 -8.83 11.86 -3.89
C SER A 253 -8.96 13.37 -4.11
N ILE A 254 -7.97 13.99 -4.76
CA ILE A 254 -8.02 15.43 -5.06
C ILE A 254 -9.10 15.73 -6.10
N LEU A 255 -9.15 14.94 -7.16
CA LEU A 255 -10.18 15.09 -8.19
C LEU A 255 -11.58 14.83 -7.64
N MET A 256 -11.74 13.82 -6.75
CA MET A 256 -13.02 13.59 -6.07
C MET A 256 -13.44 14.80 -5.23
N ALA A 257 -12.53 15.43 -4.48
CA ALA A 257 -12.83 16.63 -3.70
C ALA A 257 -13.24 17.80 -4.55
N SER A 258 -12.55 18.01 -5.70
CA SER A 258 -12.73 19.16 -6.56
C SER A 258 -13.96 19.04 -7.47
N PHE A 259 -14.31 17.85 -7.90
CA PHE A 259 -15.36 17.64 -8.91
C PHE A 259 -16.60 16.91 -8.38
N VAL A 260 -16.46 16.08 -7.36
CA VAL A 260 -17.57 15.28 -6.83
C VAL A 260 -17.99 15.77 -5.43
N SER A 261 -17.43 15.23 -4.36
CA SER A 261 -17.67 15.67 -2.97
C SER A 261 -16.73 15.02 -1.97
N LEU A 262 -16.60 15.62 -0.77
CA LEU A 262 -15.91 14.99 0.35
C LEU A 262 -16.61 13.70 0.83
N ALA A 263 -17.93 13.66 0.80
CA ALA A 263 -18.69 12.47 1.16
C ALA A 263 -18.34 11.28 0.26
N ALA A 264 -18.20 11.49 -1.05
CA ALA A 264 -17.78 10.46 -1.99
C ALA A 264 -16.39 9.88 -1.66
N ILE A 265 -15.43 10.73 -1.25
CA ILE A 265 -14.11 10.28 -0.78
C ILE A 265 -14.24 9.43 0.49
N GLY A 266 -15.12 9.82 1.41
CA GLY A 266 -15.38 9.05 2.63
C GLY A 266 -15.94 7.67 2.34
N ILE A 267 -16.94 7.59 1.46
CA ILE A 267 -17.53 6.32 1.00
C ILE A 267 -16.48 5.48 0.28
N TYR A 268 -15.78 6.02 -0.73
CA TYR A 268 -14.71 5.35 -1.45
C TYR A 268 -13.61 4.82 -0.51
N GLY A 269 -13.27 5.63 0.50
CA GLY A 269 -12.33 5.23 1.55
C GLY A 269 -12.77 3.99 2.33
N ASN A 270 -14.09 3.72 2.50
CA ASN A 270 -14.57 2.50 3.14
C ASN A 270 -14.33 1.27 2.27
N TYR A 271 -14.60 1.38 0.97
CA TYR A 271 -14.32 0.32 -0.01
C TYR A 271 -12.83 -0.01 -0.08
N THR A 272 -11.99 1.00 -0.21
CA THR A 272 -10.54 0.82 -0.26
C THR A 272 -9.95 0.34 1.06
N TYR A 273 -10.58 0.66 2.20
CA TYR A 273 -10.20 0.13 3.51
C TYR A 273 -10.36 -1.39 3.57
N VAL A 274 -11.47 -1.93 3.08
CA VAL A 274 -11.69 -3.38 2.98
C VAL A 274 -10.68 -4.02 2.02
N LEU A 275 -10.43 -3.40 0.85
CA LEU A 275 -9.38 -3.86 -0.08
C LEU A 275 -7.98 -3.85 0.54
N GLY A 276 -7.72 -2.93 1.47
CA GLY A 276 -6.47 -2.87 2.22
C GLY A 276 -6.13 -4.18 2.92
N PHE A 277 -7.10 -4.89 3.48
CA PHE A 277 -6.89 -6.20 4.12
C PHE A 277 -6.54 -7.30 3.12
N LEU A 278 -7.25 -7.35 1.99
CA LEU A 278 -6.92 -8.28 0.91
C LEU A 278 -5.51 -7.99 0.38
N SER A 279 -5.17 -6.71 0.22
CA SER A 279 -3.84 -6.26 -0.19
C SER A 279 -2.73 -6.73 0.75
N LEU A 280 -2.95 -6.69 2.07
CA LEU A 280 -1.98 -7.16 3.06
C LEU A 280 -1.69 -8.65 2.91
N ILE A 281 -2.74 -9.46 2.73
CA ILE A 281 -2.60 -10.92 2.52
C ILE A 281 -1.84 -11.19 1.22
N LEU A 282 -2.26 -10.56 0.11
CA LEU A 282 -1.63 -10.74 -1.19
C LEU A 282 -0.17 -10.30 -1.18
N ASN A 283 0.14 -9.13 -0.61
CA ASN A 283 1.52 -8.65 -0.50
C ASN A 283 2.39 -9.60 0.33
N THR A 284 1.87 -10.20 1.40
CA THR A 284 2.62 -11.17 2.21
C THR A 284 3.03 -12.38 1.37
N VAL A 285 2.11 -12.92 0.57
CA VAL A 285 2.40 -14.05 -0.32
C VAL A 285 3.39 -13.65 -1.43
N ILE A 286 3.14 -12.54 -2.12
CA ILE A 286 3.98 -12.06 -3.22
C ILE A 286 5.40 -11.76 -2.72
N ASN A 287 5.54 -11.04 -1.61
CA ASN A 287 6.84 -10.68 -1.04
C ASN A 287 7.64 -11.90 -0.56
N SER A 288 6.99 -12.98 -0.17
CA SER A 288 7.68 -14.23 0.19
C SER A 288 8.45 -14.84 -1.00
N VAL A 289 8.04 -14.53 -2.22
CA VAL A 289 8.65 -15.04 -3.47
C VAL A 289 9.79 -14.14 -3.97
N VAL A 290 9.80 -12.85 -3.61
CA VAL A 290 10.78 -11.86 -4.11
C VAL A 290 12.23 -12.28 -3.86
N SER A 291 12.53 -12.78 -2.66
CA SER A 291 13.88 -13.25 -2.33
C SER A 291 14.31 -14.47 -3.16
N SER A 292 13.37 -15.36 -3.47
CA SER A 292 13.62 -16.53 -4.34
C SER A 292 13.91 -16.08 -5.78
N VAL A 293 13.19 -15.08 -6.29
CA VAL A 293 13.46 -14.48 -7.61
C VAL A 293 14.86 -13.89 -7.64
N GLY A 294 15.24 -13.12 -6.61
CA GLY A 294 16.57 -12.52 -6.51
C GLY A 294 17.70 -13.57 -6.54
N ASN A 295 17.55 -14.65 -5.79
CA ASN A 295 18.52 -15.76 -5.78
C ASN A 295 18.61 -16.46 -7.13
N LEU A 296 17.49 -16.69 -7.82
CA LEU A 296 17.48 -17.32 -9.13
C LEU A 296 18.15 -16.45 -10.20
N VAL A 297 17.88 -15.13 -10.20
CA VAL A 297 18.46 -14.19 -11.18
C VAL A 297 19.99 -14.10 -11.05
N HIS A 298 20.52 -14.20 -9.84
CA HIS A 298 21.96 -14.10 -9.58
C HIS A 298 22.69 -15.45 -9.47
N SER A 299 22.00 -16.58 -9.71
CA SER A 299 22.59 -17.90 -9.72
C SER A 299 23.19 -18.22 -11.11
N GLU A 300 24.46 -18.58 -11.17
CA GLU A 300 25.15 -18.95 -12.41
C GLU A 300 24.55 -20.20 -13.09
N SER A 301 23.85 -21.05 -12.32
CA SER A 301 23.23 -22.29 -12.83
C SER A 301 21.85 -22.08 -13.44
N THR A 302 21.25 -20.89 -13.29
CA THR A 302 19.88 -20.63 -13.75
C THR A 302 19.88 -20.18 -15.22
N THR A 303 19.18 -20.92 -16.08
CA THR A 303 19.00 -20.53 -17.49
C THR A 303 17.85 -19.53 -17.67
N VAL A 304 17.82 -18.82 -18.81
CA VAL A 304 16.70 -17.95 -19.19
C VAL A 304 15.40 -18.75 -19.27
N ALA A 305 15.44 -19.98 -19.74
CA ALA A 305 14.28 -20.86 -19.82
C ALA A 305 13.71 -21.19 -18.43
N ASP A 306 14.57 -21.43 -17.43
CA ASP A 306 14.15 -21.67 -16.04
C ASP A 306 13.48 -20.44 -15.44
N MET A 307 14.02 -19.24 -15.71
CA MET A 307 13.41 -17.98 -15.26
C MET A 307 12.05 -17.74 -15.89
N VAL A 308 11.88 -18.00 -17.20
CA VAL A 308 10.59 -17.90 -17.88
C VAL A 308 9.59 -18.90 -17.30
N LYS A 309 10.01 -20.13 -17.05
CA LYS A 309 9.17 -21.17 -16.41
C LYS A 309 8.77 -20.76 -14.99
N PHE A 310 9.71 -20.23 -14.21
CA PHE A 310 9.44 -19.70 -12.88
C PHE A 310 8.44 -18.54 -12.93
N LEU A 311 8.64 -17.59 -13.83
CA LEU A 311 7.74 -16.44 -13.99
C LEU A 311 6.31 -16.90 -14.36
N LYS A 312 6.16 -17.83 -15.32
CA LYS A 312 4.84 -18.38 -15.69
C LYS A 312 4.13 -18.97 -14.46
N LYS A 313 4.86 -19.68 -13.62
CA LYS A 313 4.34 -20.27 -12.38
C LYS A 313 3.98 -19.22 -11.34
N PHE A 314 4.83 -18.21 -11.15
CA PHE A 314 4.59 -17.10 -10.24
C PHE A 314 3.38 -16.28 -10.69
N GLN A 315 3.26 -16.01 -11.99
CA GLN A 315 2.12 -15.32 -12.59
C GLN A 315 0.82 -16.10 -12.37
N PHE A 316 0.83 -17.42 -12.60
CA PHE A 316 -0.35 -18.26 -12.38
C PHE A 316 -0.82 -18.25 -10.93
N ILE A 317 0.11 -18.38 -9.96
CA ILE A 317 -0.22 -18.33 -8.53
C ILE A 317 -0.80 -16.95 -8.16
N THR A 318 -0.15 -15.89 -8.61
CA THR A 318 -0.58 -14.52 -8.36
C THR A 318 -1.95 -14.25 -8.98
N PHE A 319 -2.15 -14.63 -10.26
CA PHE A 319 -3.45 -14.53 -10.92
C PHE A 319 -4.54 -15.26 -10.15
N SER A 320 -4.31 -16.52 -9.76
CA SER A 320 -5.30 -17.30 -9.01
C SER A 320 -5.72 -16.61 -7.71
N LEU A 321 -4.75 -16.12 -6.93
CA LEU A 321 -5.01 -15.43 -5.67
C LEU A 321 -5.81 -14.14 -5.87
N ILE A 322 -5.41 -13.33 -6.87
CA ILE A 322 -6.08 -12.05 -7.16
C ILE A 322 -7.48 -12.30 -7.73
N TYR A 323 -7.61 -13.27 -8.61
CA TYR A 323 -8.89 -13.63 -9.21
C TYR A 323 -9.93 -13.96 -8.14
N PHE A 324 -9.59 -14.85 -7.20
CA PHE A 324 -10.50 -15.19 -6.10
C PHE A 324 -10.71 -14.05 -5.11
N ALA A 325 -9.67 -13.26 -4.79
CA ALA A 325 -9.84 -12.09 -3.95
C ALA A 325 -10.77 -11.05 -4.59
N SER A 326 -10.61 -10.79 -5.89
CA SER A 326 -11.45 -9.85 -6.65
C SER A 326 -12.88 -10.35 -6.79
N LEU A 327 -13.06 -11.64 -7.11
CA LEU A 327 -14.36 -12.27 -7.24
C LEU A 327 -15.12 -12.24 -5.91
N GLY A 328 -14.46 -12.66 -4.82
CA GLY A 328 -15.04 -12.62 -3.49
C GLY A 328 -15.37 -11.19 -3.05
N TYR A 329 -14.49 -10.24 -3.31
CA TYR A 329 -14.78 -8.84 -3.01
C TYR A 329 -16.01 -8.35 -3.77
N LEU A 330 -16.10 -8.57 -5.08
CA LEU A 330 -17.23 -8.14 -5.90
C LEU A 330 -18.56 -8.75 -5.44
N MET A 331 -18.55 -10.03 -5.05
CA MET A 331 -19.78 -10.70 -4.59
C MET A 331 -20.27 -10.23 -3.23
N PHE A 332 -19.34 -9.88 -2.33
CA PHE A 332 -19.69 -9.65 -0.93
C PHE A 332 -19.57 -8.19 -0.47
N ILE A 333 -18.98 -7.29 -1.28
CA ILE A 333 -18.75 -5.91 -0.82
C ILE A 333 -20.05 -5.14 -0.63
N HIS A 334 -21.00 -5.24 -1.57
CA HIS A 334 -22.28 -4.54 -1.46
C HIS A 334 -23.08 -4.97 -0.22
N PRO A 335 -23.38 -6.27 0.00
CA PRO A 335 -24.07 -6.70 1.22
C PRO A 335 -23.26 -6.39 2.49
N PHE A 336 -21.93 -6.46 2.43
CA PHE A 336 -21.09 -6.09 3.57
C PHE A 336 -21.24 -4.60 3.92
N MET A 337 -21.18 -3.69 2.94
CA MET A 337 -21.34 -2.26 3.17
C MET A 337 -22.71 -1.91 3.72
N THR A 338 -23.76 -2.54 3.20
CA THR A 338 -25.14 -2.36 3.66
C THR A 338 -25.32 -2.81 5.12
N ILE A 339 -24.76 -3.95 5.51
CA ILE A 339 -24.80 -4.43 6.90
C ILE A 339 -23.96 -3.54 7.81
N TRP A 340 -22.77 -3.14 7.37
CA TRP A 340 -21.82 -2.42 8.21
C TRP A 340 -22.23 -0.96 8.45
N LEU A 341 -22.60 -0.24 7.40
CA LEU A 341 -22.83 1.21 7.46
C LEU A 341 -24.23 1.65 7.03
N GLY A 342 -24.97 0.76 6.36
CA GLY A 342 -26.27 1.07 5.77
C GLY A 342 -26.19 1.38 4.28
N GLU A 343 -27.34 1.32 3.62
CA GLU A 343 -27.47 1.45 2.15
C GLU A 343 -27.00 2.82 1.63
N SER A 344 -27.20 3.88 2.42
CA SER A 344 -26.75 5.24 2.06
C SER A 344 -25.24 5.42 1.91
N PHE A 345 -24.45 4.46 2.39
CA PHE A 345 -22.98 4.41 2.25
C PHE A 345 -22.50 3.44 1.16
N SER A 346 -23.42 2.91 0.35
CA SER A 346 -23.10 1.99 -0.73
C SER A 346 -23.03 2.74 -2.05
N PHE A 347 -22.04 2.39 -2.87
CA PHE A 347 -21.96 2.80 -4.26
C PHE A 347 -22.86 1.93 -5.13
N ASN A 348 -23.18 2.43 -6.33
CA ASN A 348 -23.79 1.60 -7.36
C ASN A 348 -22.81 0.51 -7.84
N TYR A 349 -23.36 -0.55 -8.37
CA TYR A 349 -22.59 -1.74 -8.77
C TYR A 349 -21.51 -1.43 -9.83
N THR A 350 -21.74 -0.43 -10.69
CA THR A 350 -20.73 -0.01 -11.69
C THR A 350 -19.45 0.50 -11.02
N ILE A 351 -19.57 1.32 -9.96
CA ILE A 351 -18.40 1.81 -9.22
C ILE A 351 -17.70 0.66 -8.52
N GLU A 352 -18.45 -0.29 -7.94
CA GLU A 352 -17.89 -1.47 -7.29
C GLU A 352 -17.06 -2.33 -8.25
N ILE A 353 -17.56 -2.56 -9.48
CA ILE A 353 -16.81 -3.25 -10.55
C ILE A 353 -15.51 -2.50 -10.87
N LEU A 354 -15.56 -1.17 -11.02
CA LEU A 354 -14.38 -0.37 -11.34
C LEU A 354 -13.34 -0.41 -10.22
N ILE A 355 -13.77 -0.38 -8.96
CA ILE A 355 -12.88 -0.54 -7.80
C ILE A 355 -12.17 -1.90 -7.84
N VAL A 356 -12.92 -2.97 -8.10
CA VAL A 356 -12.37 -4.34 -8.22
C VAL A 356 -11.42 -4.45 -9.40
N LEU A 357 -11.78 -3.88 -10.54
CA LEU A 357 -10.96 -3.93 -11.74
C LEU A 357 -9.62 -3.19 -11.53
N HIS A 358 -9.65 -2.02 -10.90
CA HIS A 358 -8.43 -1.30 -10.52
C HIS A 358 -7.55 -2.14 -9.56
N PHE A 359 -8.16 -2.76 -8.55
CA PHE A 359 -7.45 -3.65 -7.63
C PHE A 359 -6.83 -4.85 -8.35
N PHE A 360 -7.58 -5.52 -9.23
CA PHE A 360 -7.11 -6.63 -10.03
C PHE A 360 -5.90 -6.24 -10.88
N LEU A 361 -5.98 -5.14 -11.63
CA LEU A 361 -4.89 -4.64 -12.47
C LEU A 361 -3.63 -4.31 -11.64
N THR A 362 -3.80 -3.68 -10.50
CA THR A 362 -2.69 -3.30 -9.59
C THR A 362 -1.90 -4.52 -9.14
N PHE A 363 -2.57 -5.59 -8.74
CA PHE A 363 -1.91 -6.79 -8.24
C PHE A 363 -1.45 -7.74 -9.35
N TYR A 364 -2.13 -7.78 -10.49
CA TYR A 364 -1.74 -8.61 -11.64
C TYR A 364 -0.34 -8.27 -12.17
N ARG A 365 0.08 -7.02 -12.03
CA ARG A 365 1.41 -6.53 -12.45
C ARG A 365 2.56 -6.94 -11.52
N ARG A 366 2.27 -7.36 -10.28
CA ARG A 366 3.28 -7.59 -9.24
C ARG A 366 4.41 -8.57 -9.62
N PRO A 367 4.18 -9.71 -10.28
CA PRO A 367 5.26 -10.61 -10.73
C PRO A 367 6.25 -9.94 -11.69
N ILE A 368 5.74 -9.14 -12.63
CA ILE A 368 6.57 -8.39 -13.58
C ILE A 368 7.33 -7.26 -12.88
N LEU A 369 6.67 -6.51 -11.99
CA LEU A 369 7.31 -5.47 -11.20
C LEU A 369 8.42 -6.04 -10.29
N THR A 370 8.25 -7.26 -9.78
CA THR A 370 9.29 -7.97 -9.04
C THR A 370 10.51 -8.24 -9.91
N LEU A 371 10.32 -8.72 -11.15
CA LEU A 371 11.43 -8.91 -12.09
C LEU A 371 12.12 -7.59 -12.43
N ILE A 372 11.36 -6.54 -12.74
CA ILE A 372 11.90 -5.20 -13.02
C ILE A 372 12.79 -4.73 -11.86
N SER A 373 12.32 -4.92 -10.63
CA SER A 373 13.08 -4.55 -9.43
C SER A 373 14.37 -5.37 -9.27
N VAL A 374 14.30 -6.70 -9.43
CA VAL A 374 15.46 -7.59 -9.26
C VAL A 374 16.52 -7.37 -10.35
N TYR A 375 16.09 -7.12 -11.59
CA TYR A 375 17.01 -6.79 -12.70
C TYR A 375 17.49 -5.34 -12.67
N GLY A 376 17.02 -4.50 -11.74
CA GLY A 376 17.44 -3.09 -11.62
C GLY A 376 16.96 -2.20 -12.76
N LEU A 377 15.83 -2.52 -13.41
CA LEU A 377 15.30 -1.83 -14.58
C LEU A 377 14.43 -0.61 -14.23
N SER A 378 14.63 0.00 -13.06
CA SER A 378 13.83 1.15 -12.62
C SER A 378 14.00 2.37 -13.54
N TYR A 379 15.18 2.56 -14.11
CA TYR A 379 15.43 3.67 -15.02
C TYR A 379 14.60 3.56 -16.31
N GLU A 380 14.47 2.38 -16.86
CA GLU A 380 13.69 2.09 -18.06
C GLU A 380 12.19 2.35 -17.85
N GLN A 381 11.72 2.32 -16.59
CA GLN A 381 10.33 2.60 -16.23
C GLN A 381 9.99 4.10 -16.20
N ASN A 382 10.96 5.00 -16.13
CA ASN A 382 10.73 6.42 -15.94
C ASN A 382 9.81 7.05 -17.01
N LYS A 383 10.02 6.71 -18.29
CA LYS A 383 9.18 7.20 -19.39
C LYS A 383 7.73 6.70 -19.28
N LYS A 384 7.55 5.42 -18.93
CA LYS A 384 6.25 4.82 -18.70
C LYS A 384 5.54 5.50 -17.53
N THR A 385 6.23 5.72 -16.43
CA THR A 385 5.67 6.39 -15.24
C THR A 385 5.19 7.80 -15.53
N LEU A 386 5.97 8.59 -16.29
CA LEU A 386 5.54 9.92 -16.72
C LEU A 386 4.31 9.85 -17.65
N ALA A 387 4.28 8.91 -18.58
CA ALA A 387 3.13 8.70 -19.46
C ALA A 387 1.88 8.30 -18.66
N GLU A 388 2.02 7.41 -17.67
CA GLU A 388 0.93 7.00 -16.77
C GLU A 388 0.34 8.18 -16.02
N ILE A 389 1.18 9.06 -15.42
CA ILE A 389 0.74 10.27 -14.72
C ILE A 389 -0.05 11.20 -15.66
N ILE A 390 0.52 11.51 -16.81
CA ILE A 390 -0.09 12.43 -17.78
C ILE A 390 -1.43 11.87 -18.28
N LEU A 391 -1.45 10.60 -18.68
CA LEU A 391 -2.67 9.92 -19.12
C LEU A 391 -3.71 9.84 -18.00
N ASN A 392 -3.32 9.55 -16.77
CA ASN A 392 -4.23 9.50 -15.63
C ASN A 392 -4.94 10.85 -15.44
N ILE A 393 -4.19 11.95 -15.39
CA ILE A 393 -4.75 13.28 -15.20
C ILE A 393 -5.67 13.65 -16.38
N ILE A 394 -5.20 13.47 -17.62
CA ILE A 394 -5.98 13.85 -18.82
C ILE A 394 -7.26 13.04 -18.92
N LEU A 395 -7.18 11.72 -18.77
CA LEU A 395 -8.34 10.84 -18.90
C LEU A 395 -9.33 11.04 -17.75
N SER A 396 -8.83 11.18 -16.51
CA SER A 396 -9.72 11.46 -15.37
C SER A 396 -10.43 12.78 -15.53
N LEU A 397 -9.75 13.85 -15.96
CA LEU A 397 -10.39 15.14 -16.24
C LEU A 397 -11.37 15.06 -17.40
N TYR A 398 -11.06 14.31 -18.47
CA TYR A 398 -11.95 14.09 -19.58
C TYR A 398 -13.26 13.42 -19.14
N PHE A 399 -13.15 12.31 -18.37
CA PHE A 399 -14.31 11.58 -17.88
C PHE A 399 -15.12 12.38 -16.82
N LEU A 400 -14.45 13.24 -16.05
CA LEU A 400 -15.10 14.08 -15.06
C LEU A 400 -15.75 15.31 -15.66
N ALA A 401 -14.97 16.12 -16.41
CA ALA A 401 -15.41 17.46 -16.82
C ALA A 401 -16.23 17.43 -18.13
N ILE A 402 -16.02 16.44 -19.01
CA ILE A 402 -16.71 16.38 -20.30
C ILE A 402 -17.85 15.35 -20.27
N LEU A 403 -17.65 14.20 -19.64
CA LEU A 403 -18.67 13.14 -19.60
C LEU A 403 -19.46 13.09 -18.29
N ASP A 404 -19.10 13.91 -17.30
CA ASP A 404 -19.76 14.04 -15.98
C ASP A 404 -20.01 12.69 -15.27
N LEU A 405 -19.04 11.77 -15.37
CA LEU A 405 -19.17 10.41 -14.80
C LEU A 405 -18.89 10.33 -13.29
N GLY A 406 -18.60 11.44 -12.62
CA GLY A 406 -18.32 11.47 -11.18
C GLY A 406 -17.21 10.49 -10.75
N VAL A 407 -17.45 9.72 -9.69
CA VAL A 407 -16.48 8.74 -9.16
C VAL A 407 -16.08 7.70 -10.21
N SER A 408 -17.03 7.24 -11.05
CA SER A 408 -16.75 6.29 -12.12
C SER A 408 -15.73 6.85 -13.12
N GLY A 409 -15.80 8.15 -13.42
CA GLY A 409 -14.90 8.83 -14.35
C GLY A 409 -13.45 8.81 -13.86
N ILE A 410 -13.23 9.04 -12.57
CA ILE A 410 -11.89 8.99 -11.96
C ILE A 410 -11.31 7.57 -12.06
N LEU A 411 -12.09 6.58 -11.65
CA LEU A 411 -11.66 5.18 -11.70
C LEU A 411 -11.38 4.71 -13.13
N LEU A 412 -12.22 5.10 -14.10
CA LEU A 412 -11.97 4.83 -15.52
C LEU A 412 -10.68 5.50 -16.01
N GLY A 413 -10.42 6.74 -15.62
CA GLY A 413 -9.17 7.43 -15.95
C GLY A 413 -7.94 6.66 -15.45
N THR A 414 -7.98 6.21 -14.21
CA THR A 414 -6.90 5.41 -13.59
C THR A 414 -6.76 4.03 -14.24
N ILE A 415 -7.84 3.33 -14.52
CA ILE A 415 -7.82 2.05 -15.22
C ILE A 415 -7.26 2.20 -16.64
N CYS A 416 -7.78 3.15 -17.40
CA CYS A 416 -7.35 3.38 -18.79
C CYS A 416 -5.87 3.79 -18.87
N SER A 417 -5.40 4.70 -17.99
CA SER A 417 -3.99 5.09 -17.94
C SER A 417 -3.08 3.92 -17.60
N THR A 418 -3.47 3.06 -16.65
CA THR A 418 -2.73 1.85 -16.29
C THR A 418 -2.68 0.85 -17.44
N VAL A 419 -3.80 0.63 -18.15
CA VAL A 419 -3.83 -0.27 -19.31
C VAL A 419 -2.98 0.28 -20.45
N LEU A 420 -3.12 1.57 -20.78
CA LEU A 420 -2.43 2.19 -21.90
C LEU A 420 -0.94 2.39 -21.67
N ALA A 421 -0.49 2.66 -20.43
CA ALA A 421 0.92 2.90 -20.14
C ALA A 421 1.65 1.68 -19.58
N CYS A 422 1.04 0.93 -18.66
CA CYS A 422 1.74 -0.05 -17.83
C CYS A 422 1.60 -1.48 -18.32
N THR A 423 0.37 -1.91 -18.63
CA THR A 423 0.02 -3.33 -18.83
C THR A 423 0.82 -3.99 -19.97
N TRP A 424 1.22 -3.25 -20.98
CA TRP A 424 2.03 -3.75 -22.09
C TRP A 424 3.53 -3.42 -21.94
N TYR A 425 3.85 -2.22 -21.44
CA TYR A 425 5.25 -1.75 -21.39
C TYR A 425 6.07 -2.49 -20.34
N GLU A 426 5.51 -2.75 -19.17
CA GLU A 426 6.21 -3.44 -18.08
C GLU A 426 6.66 -4.86 -18.49
N PRO A 427 5.77 -5.74 -19.02
CA PRO A 427 6.22 -7.03 -19.53
C PRO A 427 7.22 -6.89 -20.69
N TYR A 428 6.96 -5.98 -21.62
CA TYR A 428 7.89 -5.73 -22.72
C TYR A 428 9.29 -5.38 -22.21
N SER A 429 9.40 -4.45 -21.28
CA SER A 429 10.71 -4.01 -20.74
C SER A 429 11.40 -5.12 -19.93
N ALA A 430 10.65 -5.87 -19.09
CA ALA A 430 11.18 -6.96 -18.31
C ALA A 430 11.74 -8.09 -19.18
N PHE A 431 11.04 -8.44 -20.27
CA PHE A 431 11.50 -9.46 -21.19
C PHE A 431 12.65 -8.97 -22.08
N LYS A 432 12.59 -7.74 -22.60
CA LYS A 432 13.61 -7.18 -23.48
C LYS A 432 14.93 -6.89 -22.76
N TYR A 433 14.87 -6.18 -21.65
CA TYR A 433 16.07 -5.69 -20.96
C TYR A 433 16.54 -6.60 -19.84
N GLY A 434 15.62 -7.33 -19.17
CA GLY A 434 15.93 -8.24 -18.09
C GLY A 434 16.21 -9.67 -18.58
N LEU A 435 15.17 -10.38 -19.00
CA LEU A 435 15.26 -11.79 -19.40
C LEU A 435 15.94 -12.02 -20.73
N LYS A 436 15.97 -11.00 -21.63
CA LYS A 436 16.44 -11.12 -23.03
C LYS A 436 15.74 -12.25 -23.78
N ALA A 437 14.42 -12.38 -23.60
CA ALA A 437 13.57 -13.42 -24.15
C ALA A 437 12.33 -12.83 -24.83
N SER A 438 11.60 -13.65 -25.58
CA SER A 438 10.34 -13.24 -26.23
C SER A 438 9.22 -13.11 -25.21
N SER A 439 8.48 -12.00 -25.25
CA SER A 439 7.30 -11.72 -24.42
C SER A 439 6.00 -12.26 -24.99
N LYS A 440 6.00 -12.85 -26.19
CA LYS A 440 4.76 -13.29 -26.91
C LYS A 440 3.88 -14.23 -26.09
N ASP A 441 4.51 -15.24 -25.47
CA ASP A 441 3.78 -16.21 -24.63
C ASP A 441 3.16 -15.55 -23.41
N PHE A 442 3.86 -14.58 -22.82
CA PHE A 442 3.35 -13.83 -21.68
C PHE A 442 2.10 -13.03 -22.08
N PHE A 443 2.13 -12.31 -23.18
CA PHE A 443 0.96 -11.57 -23.67
C PHE A 443 -0.22 -12.47 -24.02
N LYS A 444 0.03 -13.66 -24.55
CA LYS A 444 -1.03 -14.67 -24.75
C LYS A 444 -1.67 -15.07 -23.43
N THR A 445 -0.87 -15.35 -22.41
CA THR A 445 -1.37 -15.70 -21.06
C THR A 445 -2.12 -14.52 -20.45
N LEU A 446 -1.60 -13.29 -20.56
CA LEU A 446 -2.26 -12.07 -20.07
C LEU A 446 -3.65 -11.91 -20.70
N LEU A 447 -3.78 -12.09 -22.03
CA LEU A 447 -5.06 -12.00 -22.71
C LEU A 447 -6.04 -13.09 -22.23
N GLN A 448 -5.56 -14.32 -22.03
CA GLN A 448 -6.36 -15.42 -21.48
C GLN A 448 -6.85 -15.11 -20.07
N ASP A 449 -5.96 -14.67 -19.19
CA ASP A 449 -6.28 -14.33 -17.79
C ASP A 449 -7.31 -13.18 -17.71
N PHE A 450 -7.14 -12.14 -18.55
CA PHE A 450 -8.07 -11.02 -18.60
C PHE A 450 -9.42 -11.41 -19.17
N THR A 451 -9.44 -12.30 -20.15
CA THR A 451 -10.69 -12.84 -20.71
C THR A 451 -11.45 -13.65 -19.66
N VAL A 452 -10.76 -14.55 -18.95
CA VAL A 452 -11.37 -15.36 -17.89
C VAL A 452 -11.91 -14.46 -16.76
N ALA A 453 -11.11 -13.52 -16.27
CA ALA A 453 -11.54 -12.60 -15.22
C ALA A 453 -12.69 -11.69 -15.68
N GLY A 454 -12.59 -11.12 -16.87
CA GLY A 454 -13.62 -10.24 -17.43
C GLY A 454 -14.95 -10.96 -17.65
N MET A 455 -14.92 -12.16 -18.25
CA MET A 455 -16.13 -12.98 -18.41
C MET A 455 -16.77 -13.34 -17.06
N SER A 456 -15.96 -13.72 -16.08
CA SER A 456 -16.45 -14.06 -14.74
C SER A 456 -17.09 -12.87 -14.05
N PHE A 457 -16.47 -11.68 -14.12
CA PHE A 457 -17.02 -10.46 -13.54
C PHE A 457 -18.32 -10.02 -14.24
N LEU A 458 -18.38 -10.13 -15.58
CA LEU A 458 -19.60 -9.86 -16.35
C LEU A 458 -20.74 -10.84 -16.00
N LEU A 459 -20.45 -12.13 -15.96
CA LEU A 459 -21.45 -13.14 -15.60
C LEU A 459 -21.99 -12.94 -14.19
N LEU A 460 -21.12 -12.63 -13.22
CA LEU A 460 -21.55 -12.32 -11.86
C LEU A 460 -22.39 -11.05 -11.81
N SER A 461 -21.99 -10.02 -12.54
CA SER A 461 -22.74 -8.77 -12.66
C SER A 461 -24.15 -9.01 -13.19
N LEU A 462 -24.28 -9.80 -14.24
CA LEU A 462 -25.58 -10.17 -14.81
C LEU A 462 -26.43 -11.00 -13.83
N LEU A 463 -25.83 -11.98 -13.17
CA LEU A 463 -26.52 -12.80 -12.16
C LEU A 463 -26.98 -11.96 -10.97
N ASP A 464 -26.15 -11.04 -10.50
CA ASP A 464 -26.50 -10.16 -9.39
C ASP A 464 -27.68 -9.27 -9.77
N ASN A 465 -27.63 -8.59 -10.90
CA ASN A 465 -28.68 -7.68 -11.34
C ASN A 465 -29.99 -8.39 -11.73
N LEU A 466 -29.95 -9.56 -12.36
CA LEU A 466 -31.14 -10.22 -12.88
C LEU A 466 -31.82 -11.14 -11.87
N VAL A 467 -31.08 -11.72 -10.94
CA VAL A 467 -31.59 -12.79 -10.06
C VAL A 467 -31.42 -12.44 -8.57
N LEU A 468 -30.21 -12.08 -8.16
CA LEU A 468 -29.90 -12.03 -6.72
C LEU A 468 -30.50 -10.80 -6.02
N THR A 469 -30.66 -9.69 -6.73
CA THR A 469 -31.31 -8.47 -6.21
C THR A 469 -32.82 -8.63 -6.00
N GLN A 470 -33.42 -9.65 -6.61
CA GLN A 470 -34.87 -9.95 -6.45
C GLN A 470 -35.15 -10.91 -5.31
N LEU A 471 -34.13 -11.48 -4.67
CA LEU A 471 -34.25 -12.45 -3.60
C LEU A 471 -34.14 -11.75 -2.23
N ASP A 472 -34.75 -12.39 -1.21
CA ASP A 472 -34.51 -11.98 0.17
C ASP A 472 -33.02 -11.91 0.48
N PHE A 473 -32.61 -10.89 1.22
CA PHE A 473 -31.19 -10.59 1.52
C PHE A 473 -30.40 -11.81 2.01
N ILE A 474 -30.95 -12.56 2.97
CA ILE A 474 -30.27 -13.75 3.55
C ILE A 474 -30.15 -14.86 2.50
N PHE A 475 -31.20 -15.09 1.73
CA PHE A 475 -31.21 -16.12 0.70
C PHE A 475 -30.26 -15.78 -0.45
N GLY A 476 -30.24 -14.53 -0.88
CA GLY A 476 -29.28 -14.02 -1.84
C GLY A 476 -27.81 -14.19 -1.38
N LEU A 477 -27.53 -13.91 -0.10
CA LEU A 477 -26.21 -14.09 0.48
C LEU A 477 -25.77 -15.57 0.50
N ILE A 478 -26.68 -16.49 0.86
CA ILE A 478 -26.39 -17.94 0.83
C ILE A 478 -26.06 -18.40 -0.58
N ILE A 479 -26.83 -17.96 -1.58
CA ILE A 479 -26.55 -18.30 -3.00
C ILE A 479 -25.19 -17.76 -3.42
N LYS A 480 -24.84 -16.52 -3.07
CA LYS A 480 -23.51 -15.96 -3.34
C LYS A 480 -22.38 -16.81 -2.75
N ILE A 481 -22.53 -17.26 -1.50
CA ILE A 481 -21.55 -18.15 -0.85
C ILE A 481 -21.43 -19.48 -1.60
N VAL A 482 -22.55 -20.11 -1.95
CA VAL A 482 -22.54 -21.39 -2.68
C VAL A 482 -21.88 -21.21 -4.06
N LEU A 483 -22.24 -20.17 -4.79
CA LEU A 483 -21.64 -19.85 -6.09
C LEU A 483 -20.13 -19.64 -5.98
N TYR A 484 -19.67 -18.84 -5.01
CA TYR A 484 -18.25 -18.60 -4.79
C TYR A 484 -17.49 -19.89 -4.50
N LEU A 485 -18.00 -20.73 -3.60
CA LEU A 485 -17.39 -22.02 -3.26
C LEU A 485 -17.39 -22.98 -4.45
N THR A 486 -18.44 -22.97 -5.28
CA THR A 486 -18.52 -23.78 -6.50
C THR A 486 -17.48 -23.36 -7.52
N VAL A 487 -17.33 -22.06 -7.76
CA VAL A 487 -16.29 -21.52 -8.68
C VAL A 487 -14.89 -21.86 -8.15
N LEU A 488 -14.65 -21.69 -6.84
CA LEU A 488 -13.39 -22.05 -6.21
C LEU A 488 -13.08 -23.55 -6.36
N GLY A 489 -14.05 -24.40 -6.04
CA GLY A 489 -13.91 -25.86 -6.14
C GLY A 489 -13.66 -26.32 -7.58
N SER A 490 -14.42 -25.79 -8.55
CA SER A 490 -14.25 -26.08 -9.97
C SER A 490 -12.88 -25.65 -10.48
N TYR A 491 -12.40 -24.47 -10.09
CA TYR A 491 -11.08 -24.00 -10.47
C TYR A 491 -9.96 -24.90 -9.90
N VAL A 492 -10.01 -25.22 -8.59
CA VAL A 492 -9.04 -26.12 -7.96
C VAL A 492 -9.06 -27.50 -8.63
N PHE A 493 -10.23 -28.01 -8.99
CA PHE A 493 -10.37 -29.30 -9.68
C PHE A 493 -9.77 -29.25 -11.10
N LEU A 494 -10.07 -28.22 -11.90
CA LEU A 494 -9.57 -28.05 -13.26
C LEU A 494 -8.04 -27.89 -13.29
N PHE A 495 -7.48 -27.12 -12.37
CA PHE A 495 -6.04 -26.82 -12.35
C PHE A 495 -5.21 -27.70 -11.41
N ARG A 496 -5.80 -28.74 -10.78
CA ARG A 496 -5.10 -29.66 -9.86
C ARG A 496 -3.84 -30.31 -10.45
N ASN A 497 -3.82 -30.56 -11.76
CA ASN A 497 -2.71 -31.18 -12.46
C ASN A 497 -1.71 -30.17 -13.04
N HIS A 498 -2.06 -28.87 -13.08
CA HIS A 498 -1.17 -27.82 -13.53
C HIS A 498 -0.04 -27.59 -12.50
N GLU A 499 1.19 -27.30 -12.94
CA GLU A 499 2.34 -27.11 -12.01
C GLU A 499 2.08 -26.04 -10.94
N GLY A 500 1.46 -24.93 -11.32
CA GLY A 500 1.04 -23.88 -10.39
C GLY A 500 -0.07 -24.32 -9.44
N GLY A 501 -1.05 -25.08 -9.94
CA GLY A 501 -2.15 -25.63 -9.14
C GLY A 501 -1.66 -26.60 -8.06
N LYS A 502 -0.73 -27.50 -8.39
CA LYS A 502 -0.08 -28.38 -7.39
C LYS A 502 0.59 -27.59 -6.28
N GLN A 503 1.21 -26.44 -6.58
CA GLN A 503 1.83 -25.59 -5.55
C GLN A 503 0.80 -24.91 -4.67
N ILE A 504 -0.30 -24.41 -5.22
CA ILE A 504 -1.39 -23.83 -4.42
C ILE A 504 -1.92 -24.90 -3.46
N ILE A 505 -2.19 -26.10 -3.92
CA ILE A 505 -2.65 -27.21 -3.08
C ILE A 505 -1.63 -27.52 -1.97
N LEU A 506 -0.33 -27.57 -2.30
CA LEU A 506 0.74 -27.79 -1.32
C LEU A 506 0.84 -26.65 -0.29
N MET A 507 0.64 -25.39 -0.70
CA MET A 507 0.59 -24.25 0.21
C MET A 507 -0.59 -24.36 1.17
N ILE A 508 -1.78 -24.68 0.68
CA ILE A 508 -2.98 -24.90 1.51
C ILE A 508 -2.74 -26.05 2.51
N GLN A 509 -2.19 -27.18 2.05
CA GLN A 509 -1.88 -28.31 2.94
C GLN A 509 -0.86 -27.96 4.02
N LYS A 510 0.17 -27.16 3.70
CA LYS A 510 1.14 -26.68 4.69
C LYS A 510 0.49 -25.79 5.74
N VAL A 511 -0.39 -24.89 5.35
CA VAL A 511 -1.13 -24.02 6.28
C VAL A 511 -2.03 -24.85 7.20
N LEU A 512 -2.75 -25.83 6.66
CA LEU A 512 -3.61 -26.72 7.44
C LEU A 512 -2.80 -27.62 8.40
N LYS A 513 -1.63 -28.12 7.98
CA LYS A 513 -0.73 -28.92 8.86
C LYS A 513 -0.10 -28.08 9.98
N LEU A 514 0.19 -26.81 9.74
CA LEU A 514 0.65 -25.87 10.79
C LEU A 514 -0.44 -25.64 11.83
N LYS A 515 -1.70 -25.50 11.41
CA LYS A 515 -2.85 -25.36 12.33
C LYS A 515 -2.98 -26.59 13.25
N ASN A 516 -2.76 -27.78 12.74
CA ASN A 516 -2.81 -29.01 13.53
C ASN A 516 -1.61 -29.19 14.50
N LYS A 517 -0.49 -28.48 14.28
CA LYS A 517 0.63 -28.43 15.24
C LYS A 517 0.42 -27.41 16.34
N VAL A 518 -0.21 -26.28 16.04
CA VAL A 518 -0.49 -25.19 17.01
C VAL A 518 -1.63 -25.58 17.97
N VAL A 519 -2.57 -26.43 17.53
CA VAL A 519 -3.67 -26.94 18.38
C VAL A 519 -3.21 -28.07 19.33
N LYS A 520 -1.96 -28.60 19.15
CA LYS A 520 -1.37 -29.65 20.00
C LYS A 520 -0.35 -29.13 21.02
N ILE A 521 -0.18 -27.80 21.14
CA ILE A 521 0.57 -27.10 22.19
C ILE A 521 -0.45 -26.36 23.07
#